data_9c0130ffc1b07bf1cf44345168c31c75
#
_entry.id   9c0130ffc1b07bf1cf44345168c31c75
#
_cell.length_a   1.000
_cell.length_b   1.000
_cell.length_c   1.000
_cell.angle_alpha   90.00
_cell.angle_beta   90.00
_cell.angle_gamma   90.00
#
_symmetry.space_group_name_H-M   'P 1'
#
loop_
_entity.id
_entity.type
_entity.pdbx_description
1 polymer ?
#
loop_
_entity_poly.entity_id
_entity_poly.type
_entity_poly.pdbx_seq_one_letter_code
_entity_poly.pdbx_strand_id
1 'polypeptide(L)'
;MSTRIWVPAVTLASALLLVGCEKETKAPEPVRPVLSTVLEPNRSDSAVVVGDVEPRYQTDLAFRVLGRLTSRPFYVGDLISKGQTVATIDPTALELAVRAARASLAQAEAQLVTTRATEERQRKLIITDAATKQAVDNAEQARAGSEASVASAQANLTKAKEQLGYAQLKTDFAGVVTAVSADVGQVVSPGQSVLTVARPDIREAVVDIGEDFPVPLEVGLPFTVALQLLPSVQVEGKIREIAPQADSVTRLRRVRIALTNPPESFRLGSTVTVRPGKAQTPILRLPASAVLTQDGANFVWVVDQPANTVSLHKVEIAAGSAGDRITSGLAPGERIVTAGVHSLKQGQKVRIEQDDKP
;
A
#
# COMPACT_ATOMS: atom_id res chain seq x y z
N MET A 1 46.34 52.93 -93.00
CA MET A 1 46.65 51.91 -94.01
C MET A 1 45.52 50.92 -93.93
N SER A 2 44.61 51.05 -94.88
CA SER A 2 44.34 50.18 -96.03
C SER A 2 43.84 48.82 -95.55
N THR A 3 42.79 48.23 -95.95
CA THR A 3 41.83 48.36 -97.07
C THR A 3 40.83 47.21 -96.98
N ARG A 4 39.61 47.53 -97.30
CA ARG A 4 38.69 46.91 -98.29
C ARG A 4 38.06 45.55 -97.95
N ILE A 5 36.70 45.52 -97.77
CA ILE A 5 35.66 45.25 -98.77
C ILE A 5 35.57 43.76 -99.19
N TRP A 6 34.45 43.07 -98.98
CA TRP A 6 33.45 42.77 -100.02
C TRP A 6 32.25 41.95 -99.49
N VAL A 7 31.07 42.33 -99.87
CA VAL A 7 29.77 41.63 -99.90
C VAL A 7 29.66 40.88 -101.18
N PRO A 8 28.93 39.80 -101.45
CA PRO A 8 27.47 39.87 -101.54
C PRO A 8 26.64 38.53 -101.26
N ALA A 9 25.36 38.76 -101.17
CA ALA A 9 24.23 38.13 -101.85
C ALA A 9 23.67 36.78 -101.33
N VAL A 10 22.48 36.88 -100.74
CA VAL A 10 21.17 36.36 -101.17
C VAL A 10 21.07 34.89 -101.53
N THR A 11 20.32 34.12 -100.78
CA THR A 11 19.21 33.32 -101.37
C THR A 11 18.15 32.94 -100.24
N LEU A 12 16.95 33.19 -100.56
CA LEU A 12 15.63 32.90 -99.97
C LEU A 12 15.32 31.41 -100.09
N ALA A 13 14.87 30.74 -99.01
CA ALA A 13 13.99 29.55 -99.14
C ALA A 13 13.23 29.33 -97.90
N SER A 14 11.95 29.41 -98.05
CA SER A 14 10.85 29.05 -97.09
C SER A 14 10.90 27.56 -96.77
N ALA A 15 10.66 27.20 -95.51
CA ALA A 15 9.95 25.96 -95.17
C ALA A 15 9.46 25.91 -93.70
N LEU A 16 8.18 25.86 -93.52
CA LEU A 16 7.35 25.16 -92.62
C LEU A 16 7.65 25.18 -91.11
N LEU A 17 6.77 25.85 -90.43
CA LEU A 17 6.37 25.72 -88.98
C LEU A 17 5.88 24.30 -88.71
N LEU A 18 6.57 23.55 -87.81
CA LEU A 18 6.03 22.45 -87.06
C LEU A 18 6.02 22.87 -85.55
N VAL A 19 4.85 23.27 -85.11
CA VAL A 19 4.56 23.44 -83.69
C VAL A 19 4.48 22.06 -83.08
N GLY A 20 5.54 21.63 -82.41
CA GLY A 20 5.54 20.50 -81.47
C GLY A 20 5.00 20.98 -80.14
N CYS A 21 3.76 20.57 -79.78
CA CYS A 21 3.27 20.61 -78.40
C CYS A 21 4.14 19.64 -77.59
N GLU A 22 5.14 20.16 -76.92
CA GLU A 22 5.84 19.47 -75.87
C GLU A 22 4.89 19.40 -74.63
N LYS A 23 4.40 18.20 -74.36
CA LYS A 23 3.60 17.92 -73.23
C LYS A 23 4.50 18.13 -71.98
N GLU A 24 4.26 19.22 -71.25
CA GLU A 24 4.98 19.54 -70.01
C GLU A 24 4.83 18.37 -69.06
N THR A 25 5.81 17.50 -69.01
CA THR A 25 5.93 16.45 -68.00
C THR A 25 6.20 17.15 -66.69
N LYS A 26 5.15 17.25 -65.91
CA LYS A 26 5.19 17.72 -64.51
C LYS A 26 6.37 17.01 -63.83
N ALA A 27 7.39 17.75 -63.45
CA ALA A 27 8.54 17.21 -62.72
C ALA A 27 8.01 16.36 -61.53
N PRO A 28 8.56 15.16 -61.32
CA PRO A 28 8.12 14.34 -60.19
C PRO A 28 8.27 15.15 -58.89
N GLU A 29 7.22 15.24 -58.15
CA GLU A 29 7.25 15.95 -56.84
C GLU A 29 8.43 15.37 -56.01
N PRO A 30 9.28 16.23 -55.44
CA PRO A 30 10.42 15.78 -54.68
C PRO A 30 9.99 14.91 -53.52
N VAL A 31 10.46 13.68 -53.47
CA VAL A 31 10.17 12.75 -52.35
C VAL A 31 10.80 13.31 -51.10
N ARG A 32 10.00 13.75 -50.18
CA ARG A 32 10.46 14.35 -48.90
C ARG A 32 10.91 13.28 -47.92
N PRO A 33 12.06 13.43 -47.25
CA PRO A 33 12.40 12.59 -46.12
C PRO A 33 11.51 12.92 -44.92
N VAL A 34 11.03 11.89 -44.25
CA VAL A 34 10.26 12.00 -43.01
C VAL A 34 10.84 11.10 -41.95
N LEU A 35 10.98 11.59 -40.74
CA LEU A 35 11.28 10.75 -39.60
C LEU A 35 10.00 10.01 -39.18
N SER A 36 10.11 8.73 -38.94
CA SER A 36 8.97 7.90 -38.63
C SER A 36 9.34 6.82 -37.61
N THR A 37 8.39 6.49 -36.75
CA THR A 37 8.50 5.39 -35.80
C THR A 37 7.36 4.40 -35.97
N VAL A 38 7.60 3.14 -35.59
CA VAL A 38 6.54 2.14 -35.54
C VAL A 38 5.83 2.29 -34.22
N LEU A 39 4.50 2.32 -34.27
CA LEU A 39 3.66 2.42 -33.09
C LEU A 39 3.63 1.06 -32.39
N GLU A 40 4.59 0.84 -31.52
CA GLU A 40 4.59 -0.35 -30.69
C GLU A 40 3.62 -0.13 -29.51
N PRO A 41 2.82 -1.18 -29.19
CA PRO A 41 2.06 -1.14 -27.97
C PRO A 41 3.08 -1.02 -26.83
N ASN A 42 3.19 0.16 -26.25
CA ASN A 42 3.92 0.30 -25.02
C ASN A 42 3.12 -0.53 -24.01
N ARG A 43 3.56 -1.76 -23.78
CA ARG A 43 3.27 -2.42 -22.53
C ARG A 43 3.93 -1.50 -21.51
N SER A 44 3.18 -0.45 -21.16
CA SER A 44 3.52 0.46 -20.08
C SER A 44 4.17 -0.43 -19.06
N ASP A 45 5.47 -0.25 -18.81
CA ASP A 45 6.17 -0.99 -17.76
C ASP A 45 5.19 -1.02 -16.62
N SER A 46 4.57 -2.17 -16.48
CA SER A 46 3.31 -2.32 -15.77
C SER A 46 3.58 -1.66 -14.46
N ALA A 47 2.84 -0.63 -14.08
CA ALA A 47 3.14 0.20 -12.95
C ALA A 47 3.63 -0.70 -11.83
N VAL A 48 4.95 -0.84 -11.75
CA VAL A 48 5.61 -1.72 -10.80
C VAL A 48 5.86 -0.88 -9.57
N VAL A 49 5.27 -1.28 -8.48
CA VAL A 49 5.47 -0.63 -7.20
C VAL A 49 6.26 -1.58 -6.32
N VAL A 50 7.22 -1.04 -5.60
CA VAL A 50 8.02 -1.79 -4.63
C VAL A 50 7.40 -1.58 -3.26
N GLY A 51 7.41 -2.63 -2.44
CA GLY A 51 6.95 -2.61 -1.05
C GLY A 51 7.51 -3.76 -0.27
N ASP A 52 6.98 -3.96 0.93
CA ASP A 52 7.46 -4.97 1.86
C ASP A 52 6.33 -5.88 2.32
N VAL A 53 6.70 -7.10 2.70
CA VAL A 53 5.77 -8.05 3.32
C VAL A 53 5.64 -7.73 4.80
N GLU A 54 4.44 -7.33 5.22
CA GLU A 54 4.13 -7.06 6.63
C GLU A 54 3.13 -8.10 7.18
N PRO A 55 3.15 -8.35 8.49
CA PRO A 55 2.11 -9.14 9.12
C PRO A 55 0.83 -8.29 9.20
N ARG A 56 -0.31 -8.91 8.94
CA ARG A 56 -1.59 -8.20 9.11
C ARG A 56 -1.89 -7.87 10.58
N TYR A 57 -1.45 -8.72 11.50
CA TYR A 57 -1.66 -8.57 12.93
C TYR A 57 -0.32 -8.58 13.64
N GLN A 58 -0.03 -7.48 14.29
CA GLN A 58 1.14 -7.27 15.11
C GLN A 58 0.74 -6.52 16.37
N THR A 59 1.30 -6.89 17.51
CA THR A 59 0.97 -6.30 18.80
C THR A 59 2.23 -6.13 19.61
N ASP A 60 2.36 -4.96 20.21
CA ASP A 60 3.36 -4.67 21.22
C ASP A 60 2.86 -5.15 22.58
N LEU A 61 3.59 -6.08 23.18
CA LEU A 61 3.28 -6.60 24.50
C LEU A 61 3.96 -5.73 25.56
N ALA A 62 3.17 -5.25 26.50
CA ALA A 62 3.59 -4.34 27.56
C ALA A 62 3.00 -4.77 28.91
N PHE A 63 3.73 -4.53 30.00
CA PHE A 63 3.19 -4.74 31.35
C PHE A 63 2.17 -3.65 31.70
N ARG A 64 1.19 -4.01 32.53
CA ARG A 64 0.18 -3.09 33.05
C ARG A 64 0.60 -2.44 34.37
N VAL A 65 1.68 -2.90 34.95
CA VAL A 65 2.24 -2.43 36.23
C VAL A 65 3.72 -2.14 36.11
N LEU A 66 4.22 -1.22 36.91
CA LEU A 66 5.64 -0.89 37.02
C LEU A 66 6.39 -2.05 37.64
N GLY A 67 7.57 -2.40 37.10
CA GLY A 67 8.44 -3.39 37.72
C GLY A 67 9.78 -3.57 37.01
N ARG A 68 10.71 -4.21 37.68
CA ARG A 68 11.99 -4.59 37.08
C ARG A 68 11.83 -5.93 36.36
N LEU A 69 12.22 -5.98 35.10
CA LEU A 69 12.19 -7.19 34.28
C LEU A 69 13.16 -8.26 34.86
N THR A 70 12.63 -9.40 35.24
CA THR A 70 13.41 -10.50 35.84
C THR A 70 13.70 -11.60 34.84
N SER A 71 12.82 -11.83 33.86
CA SER A 71 13.00 -12.87 32.86
C SER A 71 12.33 -12.51 31.55
N ARG A 72 12.99 -12.82 30.44
CA ARG A 72 12.49 -12.75 29.06
C ARG A 72 13.19 -13.85 28.24
N PRO A 73 12.65 -15.08 28.21
CA PRO A 73 13.31 -16.23 27.60
C PRO A 73 13.24 -16.23 26.06
N PHE A 74 12.51 -15.29 25.44
CA PHE A 74 12.29 -15.25 23.99
C PHE A 74 13.13 -14.17 23.31
N TYR A 75 13.60 -14.49 22.09
CA TYR A 75 14.38 -13.63 21.20
C TYR A 75 13.65 -13.41 19.88
N VAL A 76 14.15 -12.48 19.07
CA VAL A 76 13.61 -12.23 17.73
C VAL A 76 13.71 -13.50 16.89
N GLY A 77 12.61 -13.91 16.27
CA GLY A 77 12.47 -15.14 15.47
C GLY A 77 11.86 -16.31 16.23
N ASP A 78 11.75 -16.26 17.55
CA ASP A 78 11.16 -17.34 18.34
C ASP A 78 9.66 -17.42 18.13
N LEU A 79 9.14 -18.64 18.05
CA LEU A 79 7.71 -18.93 18.00
C LEU A 79 7.14 -19.02 19.42
N ILE A 80 6.01 -18.38 19.62
CA ILE A 80 5.29 -18.40 20.89
C ILE A 80 3.87 -18.89 20.72
N SER A 81 3.37 -19.60 21.73
CA SER A 81 2.01 -20.13 21.75
C SER A 81 1.06 -19.20 22.52
N LYS A 82 -0.23 -19.25 22.19
CA LYS A 82 -1.27 -18.50 22.91
C LYS A 82 -1.25 -18.83 24.41
N GLY A 83 -1.29 -17.81 25.26
CA GLY A 83 -1.29 -17.91 26.72
C GLY A 83 0.10 -18.15 27.34
N GLN A 84 1.15 -18.27 26.53
CA GLN A 84 2.51 -18.45 27.01
C GLN A 84 3.04 -17.19 27.68
N THR A 85 3.72 -17.34 28.83
CA THR A 85 4.39 -16.23 29.52
C THR A 85 5.67 -15.88 28.76
N VAL A 86 5.72 -14.65 28.25
CA VAL A 86 6.83 -14.16 27.40
C VAL A 86 7.84 -13.31 28.17
N ALA A 87 7.41 -12.75 29.31
CA ALA A 87 8.29 -12.00 30.20
C ALA A 87 7.70 -11.96 31.62
N THR A 88 8.54 -11.71 32.61
CA THR A 88 8.15 -11.55 34.01
C THR A 88 8.85 -10.36 34.63
N ILE A 89 8.15 -9.67 35.51
CA ILE A 89 8.75 -8.64 36.39
C ILE A 89 8.84 -9.17 37.83
N ASP A 90 9.62 -8.48 38.66
CA ASP A 90 9.75 -8.79 40.09
C ASP A 90 8.38 -8.73 40.79
N PRO A 91 7.84 -9.86 41.31
CA PRO A 91 6.51 -9.91 41.87
C PRO A 91 6.49 -9.54 43.37
N THR A 92 7.63 -9.32 44.01
CA THR A 92 7.78 -9.24 45.47
C THR A 92 6.83 -8.24 46.12
N ALA A 93 6.75 -7.02 45.58
CA ALA A 93 5.86 -5.99 46.10
C ALA A 93 4.38 -6.34 45.92
N LEU A 94 4.00 -6.98 44.80
CA LEU A 94 2.65 -7.41 44.50
C LEU A 94 2.23 -8.60 45.35
N GLU A 95 3.13 -9.53 45.65
CA GLU A 95 2.89 -10.64 46.59
C GLU A 95 2.67 -10.13 48.01
N LEU A 96 3.44 -9.12 48.44
CA LEU A 96 3.21 -8.46 49.74
C LEU A 96 1.82 -7.80 49.81
N ALA A 97 1.38 -7.14 48.74
CA ALA A 97 0.02 -6.54 48.65
C ALA A 97 -1.07 -7.62 48.75
N VAL A 98 -0.90 -8.77 48.09
CA VAL A 98 -1.84 -9.89 48.23
C VAL A 98 -1.88 -10.42 49.65
N ARG A 99 -0.72 -10.56 50.30
CA ARG A 99 -0.66 -11.00 51.72
C ARG A 99 -1.35 -10.02 52.66
N ALA A 100 -1.13 -8.71 52.47
CA ALA A 100 -1.80 -7.66 53.26
C ALA A 100 -3.33 -7.66 53.05
N ALA A 101 -3.80 -7.76 51.81
CA ALA A 101 -5.23 -7.83 51.51
C ALA A 101 -5.90 -9.08 52.07
N ARG A 102 -5.18 -10.24 52.06
CA ARG A 102 -5.65 -11.48 52.70
C ARG A 102 -5.79 -11.33 54.22
N ALA A 103 -4.84 -10.68 54.89
CA ALA A 103 -4.90 -10.42 56.31
C ALA A 103 -6.09 -9.49 56.68
N SER A 104 -6.33 -8.45 55.86
CA SER A 104 -7.48 -7.55 56.03
C SER A 104 -8.82 -8.28 55.86
N LEU A 105 -8.92 -9.21 54.91
CA LEU A 105 -10.12 -10.05 54.76
C LEU A 105 -10.34 -10.92 56.03
N ALA A 106 -9.30 -11.61 56.48
CA ALA A 106 -9.42 -12.45 57.69
C ALA A 106 -9.84 -11.65 58.93
N GLN A 107 -9.36 -10.40 59.07
CA GLN A 107 -9.79 -9.49 60.13
C GLN A 107 -11.29 -9.14 60.00
N ALA A 108 -11.76 -8.79 58.80
CA ALA A 108 -13.17 -8.47 58.55
C ALA A 108 -14.10 -9.68 58.79
N GLU A 109 -13.66 -10.87 58.39
CA GLU A 109 -14.38 -12.13 58.65
C GLU A 109 -14.49 -12.44 60.14
N ALA A 110 -13.42 -12.27 60.91
CA ALA A 110 -13.44 -12.44 62.38
C ALA A 110 -14.40 -11.43 63.06
N GLN A 111 -14.41 -10.18 62.59
CA GLN A 111 -15.36 -9.17 63.11
C GLN A 111 -16.82 -9.54 62.76
N LEU A 112 -17.08 -10.06 61.56
CA LEU A 112 -18.40 -10.53 61.17
C LEU A 112 -18.88 -11.69 62.06
N VAL A 113 -18.03 -12.65 62.37
CA VAL A 113 -18.35 -13.75 63.29
C VAL A 113 -18.78 -13.21 64.65
N THR A 114 -18.05 -12.21 65.18
CA THR A 114 -18.35 -11.58 66.47
C THR A 114 -19.69 -10.83 66.49
N THR A 115 -19.94 -10.02 65.42
CA THR A 115 -21.20 -9.23 65.34
C THR A 115 -22.40 -10.13 65.08
N ARG A 116 -22.24 -11.20 64.27
CA ARG A 116 -23.28 -12.21 64.04
C ARG A 116 -23.64 -12.95 65.31
N ALA A 117 -22.66 -13.38 66.09
CA ALA A 117 -22.92 -14.03 67.42
C ALA A 117 -23.56 -13.06 68.38
N THR A 118 -23.28 -11.77 68.36
CA THR A 118 -23.90 -10.74 69.18
C THR A 118 -25.35 -10.52 68.79
N GLU A 119 -25.64 -10.36 67.50
CA GLU A 119 -27.02 -10.26 67.00
C GLU A 119 -27.87 -11.47 67.41
N GLU A 120 -27.37 -12.68 67.19
CA GLU A 120 -28.05 -13.91 67.56
C GLU A 120 -28.35 -13.97 69.07
N ARG A 121 -27.43 -13.53 69.90
CA ARG A 121 -27.61 -13.44 71.34
C ARG A 121 -28.69 -12.42 71.65
N GLN A 122 -28.69 -11.21 71.09
CA GLN A 122 -29.70 -10.18 71.38
C GLN A 122 -31.11 -10.63 70.89
N ARG A 123 -31.19 -11.34 69.76
CA ARG A 123 -32.46 -11.94 69.30
C ARG A 123 -32.98 -13.02 70.20
N LYS A 124 -32.15 -13.78 70.90
CA LYS A 124 -32.59 -14.76 71.92
C LYS A 124 -33.05 -14.06 73.23
N LEU A 125 -32.37 -13.01 73.67
CA LEU A 125 -32.65 -12.27 74.85
C LEU A 125 -33.95 -11.46 74.76
N ILE A 126 -34.34 -10.92 73.61
CA ILE A 126 -35.56 -10.17 73.41
C ILE A 126 -36.82 -11.06 73.62
N ILE A 127 -36.72 -12.36 73.30
CA ILE A 127 -37.81 -13.33 73.47
C ILE A 127 -38.16 -13.50 74.96
N THR A 128 -37.19 -13.27 75.84
CA THR A 128 -37.34 -13.39 77.29
C THR A 128 -37.44 -12.02 77.99
N ASP A 129 -37.75 -10.94 77.24
CA ASP A 129 -37.80 -9.55 77.74
C ASP A 129 -36.48 -9.06 78.39
N ALA A 130 -35.36 -9.76 78.15
CA ALA A 130 -34.05 -9.43 78.73
C ALA A 130 -33.21 -8.49 77.80
N ALA A 131 -33.70 -8.08 76.60
CA ALA A 131 -33.12 -7.10 75.74
C ALA A 131 -34.16 -6.13 75.14
N THR A 132 -33.73 -4.93 74.76
CA THR A 132 -34.59 -3.94 74.11
C THR A 132 -34.59 -4.12 72.57
N LYS A 133 -35.68 -3.69 71.95
CA LYS A 133 -35.74 -3.66 70.45
C LYS A 133 -34.58 -2.89 69.88
N GLN A 134 -34.24 -1.74 70.48
CA GLN A 134 -33.06 -0.92 70.00
C GLN A 134 -31.76 -1.69 70.10
N ALA A 135 -31.56 -2.57 71.08
CA ALA A 135 -30.35 -3.38 71.19
C ALA A 135 -30.24 -4.41 70.05
N VAL A 136 -31.37 -4.98 69.60
CA VAL A 136 -31.44 -5.87 68.42
C VAL A 136 -31.16 -5.10 67.16
N ASP A 137 -31.85 -3.94 66.98
CA ASP A 137 -31.64 -3.10 65.76
C ASP A 137 -30.17 -2.65 65.61
N ASN A 138 -29.53 -2.28 66.73
CA ASN A 138 -28.09 -1.92 66.73
C ASN A 138 -27.19 -3.12 66.38
N ALA A 139 -27.53 -4.33 66.88
CA ALA A 139 -26.77 -5.52 66.59
C ALA A 139 -26.93 -5.95 65.11
N GLU A 140 -28.15 -5.79 64.57
CA GLU A 140 -28.40 -6.01 63.10
C GLU A 140 -27.60 -5.04 62.23
N GLN A 141 -27.58 -3.74 62.55
CA GLN A 141 -26.79 -2.72 61.90
C GLN A 141 -25.28 -3.06 61.96
N ALA A 142 -24.80 -3.46 63.16
CA ALA A 142 -23.37 -3.84 63.32
C ALA A 142 -23.01 -5.05 62.49
N ARG A 143 -23.87 -6.07 62.37
CA ARG A 143 -23.68 -7.22 61.52
C ARG A 143 -23.66 -6.80 60.04
N ALA A 144 -24.66 -6.02 59.61
CA ALA A 144 -24.76 -5.54 58.23
C ALA A 144 -23.51 -4.72 57.83
N GLY A 145 -23.02 -3.85 58.73
CA GLY A 145 -21.78 -3.11 58.55
C GLY A 145 -20.56 -4.02 58.41
N SER A 146 -20.48 -5.10 59.21
CA SER A 146 -19.39 -6.09 59.11
C SER A 146 -19.48 -6.93 57.85
N GLU A 147 -20.69 -7.28 57.38
CA GLU A 147 -20.87 -7.95 56.07
C GLU A 147 -20.38 -7.08 54.91
N ALA A 148 -20.71 -5.78 54.90
CA ALA A 148 -20.20 -4.84 53.93
C ALA A 148 -18.67 -4.72 53.99
N SER A 149 -18.06 -4.77 55.18
CA SER A 149 -16.62 -4.74 55.37
C SER A 149 -15.94 -5.99 54.78
N VAL A 150 -16.51 -7.19 54.96
CA VAL A 150 -16.03 -8.43 54.34
C VAL A 150 -16.11 -8.34 52.82
N ALA A 151 -17.22 -7.86 52.26
CA ALA A 151 -17.38 -7.68 50.83
C ALA A 151 -16.32 -6.74 50.23
N SER A 152 -16.03 -5.62 50.91
CA SER A 152 -14.98 -4.66 50.53
C SER A 152 -13.59 -5.29 50.61
N ALA A 153 -13.27 -6.00 51.72
CA ALA A 153 -11.98 -6.66 51.89
C ALA A 153 -11.76 -7.78 50.82
N GLN A 154 -12.81 -8.52 50.49
CA GLN A 154 -12.80 -9.54 49.45
C GLN A 154 -12.52 -8.91 48.05
N ALA A 155 -13.15 -7.79 47.72
CA ALA A 155 -12.91 -7.06 46.47
C ALA A 155 -11.45 -6.56 46.40
N ASN A 156 -10.92 -6.05 47.52
CA ASN A 156 -9.50 -5.61 47.60
C ASN A 156 -8.53 -6.79 47.41
N LEU A 157 -8.82 -7.97 47.98
CA LEU A 157 -8.00 -9.16 47.76
C LEU A 157 -8.04 -9.60 46.28
N THR A 158 -9.20 -9.56 45.64
CA THR A 158 -9.35 -9.88 44.21
C THR A 158 -8.50 -8.92 43.36
N LYS A 159 -8.59 -7.60 43.61
CA LYS A 159 -7.77 -6.59 42.94
C LYS A 159 -6.28 -6.83 43.10
N ALA A 160 -5.84 -7.15 44.34
CA ALA A 160 -4.41 -7.43 44.58
C ALA A 160 -3.92 -8.68 43.83
N LYS A 161 -4.76 -9.73 43.76
CA LYS A 161 -4.45 -10.95 42.98
C LYS A 161 -4.36 -10.68 41.48
N GLU A 162 -5.27 -9.87 40.92
CA GLU A 162 -5.23 -9.45 39.52
C GLU A 162 -3.96 -8.67 39.22
N GLN A 163 -3.57 -7.73 40.07
CA GLN A 163 -2.33 -6.96 39.93
C GLN A 163 -1.09 -7.88 39.99
N LEU A 164 -1.09 -8.89 40.85
CA LEU A 164 -0.03 -9.90 40.86
C LEU A 164 0.00 -10.69 39.54
N GLY A 165 -1.14 -11.01 38.95
CA GLY A 165 -1.24 -11.65 37.66
C GLY A 165 -0.58 -10.84 36.54
N TYR A 166 -0.58 -9.51 36.65
CA TYR A 166 0.07 -8.61 35.69
C TYR A 166 1.60 -8.62 35.77
N ALA A 167 2.19 -9.28 36.77
CA ALA A 167 3.64 -9.51 36.83
C ALA A 167 4.11 -10.53 35.77
N GLN A 168 3.20 -11.28 35.17
CA GLN A 168 3.47 -12.19 34.07
C GLN A 168 2.89 -11.62 32.78
N LEU A 169 3.75 -11.31 31.81
CA LEU A 169 3.32 -10.88 30.48
C LEU A 169 3.02 -12.10 29.63
N LYS A 170 1.79 -12.24 29.18
CA LYS A 170 1.31 -13.37 28.37
C LYS A 170 0.84 -12.87 27.02
N THR A 171 0.98 -13.70 25.99
CA THR A 171 0.45 -13.41 24.67
C THR A 171 -0.97 -13.95 24.51
N ASP A 172 -1.85 -13.19 23.86
CA ASP A 172 -3.24 -13.59 23.60
C ASP A 172 -3.42 -14.45 22.35
N PHE A 173 -2.37 -14.56 21.51
CA PHE A 173 -2.37 -15.37 20.27
C PHE A 173 -1.01 -16.03 20.04
N ALA A 174 -0.98 -17.06 19.22
CA ALA A 174 0.25 -17.69 18.76
C ALA A 174 0.91 -16.83 17.66
N GLY A 175 2.23 -16.66 17.70
CA GLY A 175 2.95 -15.82 16.73
C GLY A 175 4.45 -15.97 16.81
N VAL A 176 5.15 -15.09 16.12
CA VAL A 176 6.61 -14.96 16.10
C VAL A 176 7.02 -13.62 16.72
N VAL A 177 8.09 -13.63 17.50
CA VAL A 177 8.69 -12.40 18.05
C VAL A 177 9.39 -11.65 16.92
N THR A 178 8.95 -10.42 16.63
CA THR A 178 9.53 -9.57 15.58
C THR A 178 10.48 -8.50 16.12
N ALA A 179 10.29 -8.08 17.38
CA ALA A 179 11.17 -7.11 18.02
C ALA A 179 11.24 -7.35 19.53
N VAL A 180 12.35 -6.93 20.12
CA VAL A 180 12.59 -6.89 21.55
C VAL A 180 12.97 -5.47 21.91
N SER A 181 12.22 -4.86 22.87
CA SER A 181 12.35 -3.44 23.23
C SER A 181 12.80 -3.20 24.65
N ALA A 182 12.92 -4.27 25.49
CA ALA A 182 13.38 -4.16 26.86
C ALA A 182 14.25 -5.36 27.26
N ASP A 183 15.28 -5.11 28.06
CA ASP A 183 16.23 -6.12 28.52
C ASP A 183 16.00 -6.51 29.98
N VAL A 184 16.43 -7.75 30.30
CA VAL A 184 16.39 -8.26 31.69
C VAL A 184 17.23 -7.36 32.60
N GLY A 185 16.65 -7.00 33.76
CA GLY A 185 17.24 -6.06 34.71
C GLY A 185 16.71 -4.61 34.54
N GLN A 186 16.14 -4.27 33.40
CA GLN A 186 15.55 -2.95 33.14
C GLN A 186 14.25 -2.77 33.95
N VAL A 187 13.99 -1.54 34.38
CA VAL A 187 12.69 -1.15 34.96
C VAL A 187 11.79 -0.69 33.82
N VAL A 188 10.62 -1.30 33.72
CA VAL A 188 9.62 -1.01 32.69
C VAL A 188 8.40 -0.35 33.28
N SER A 189 7.90 0.65 32.60
CA SER A 189 6.68 1.38 32.95
C SER A 189 5.42 0.73 32.35
N PRO A 190 4.23 0.96 32.91
CA PRO A 190 2.99 0.52 32.31
C PRO A 190 2.85 1.05 30.87
N GLY A 191 2.51 0.16 29.91
CA GLY A 191 2.39 0.49 28.50
C GLY A 191 3.70 0.58 27.71
N GLN A 192 4.86 0.45 28.35
CA GLN A 192 6.15 0.37 27.67
C GLN A 192 6.27 -0.99 26.98
N SER A 193 6.51 -0.98 25.64
CA SER A 193 6.74 -2.21 24.87
C SER A 193 7.94 -2.99 25.39
N VAL A 194 7.76 -4.29 25.53
CA VAL A 194 8.81 -5.26 25.91
C VAL A 194 9.17 -6.16 24.75
N LEU A 195 8.16 -6.65 24.06
CA LEU A 195 8.26 -7.53 22.90
C LEU A 195 7.18 -7.15 21.89
N THR A 196 7.51 -7.27 20.61
CA THR A 196 6.53 -7.20 19.53
C THR A 196 6.30 -8.58 18.96
N VAL A 197 5.05 -8.99 18.86
CA VAL A 197 4.63 -10.30 18.35
C VAL A 197 3.74 -10.12 17.14
N ALA A 198 4.05 -10.87 16.09
CA ALA A 198 3.30 -10.86 14.83
C ALA A 198 2.73 -12.24 14.49
N ARG A 199 1.64 -12.26 13.76
CA ARG A 199 1.07 -13.49 13.18
C ARG A 199 1.68 -13.73 11.80
N PRO A 200 2.49 -14.77 11.63
CA PRO A 200 3.16 -15.05 10.36
C PRO A 200 2.27 -15.73 9.31
N ASP A 201 1.11 -16.23 9.71
CA ASP A 201 0.14 -16.93 8.86
C ASP A 201 -0.62 -15.99 7.91
N ILE A 202 -0.85 -14.75 8.32
CA ILE A 202 -1.59 -13.75 7.54
C ILE A 202 -0.66 -12.60 7.20
N ARG A 203 -0.21 -12.59 5.94
CA ARG A 203 0.75 -11.62 5.41
C ARG A 203 0.11 -10.73 4.36
N GLU A 204 0.56 -9.49 4.30
CA GLU A 204 0.14 -8.48 3.35
C GLU A 204 1.37 -7.88 2.67
N ALA A 205 1.25 -7.49 1.42
CA ALA A 205 2.21 -6.59 0.80
C ALA A 205 1.75 -5.16 1.07
N VAL A 206 2.65 -4.37 1.64
CA VAL A 206 2.41 -2.94 1.91
C VAL A 206 3.22 -2.15 0.91
N VAL A 207 2.53 -1.33 0.13
CA VAL A 207 3.11 -0.50 -0.93
C VAL A 207 2.64 0.93 -0.79
N ASP A 208 3.49 1.87 -1.13
CA ASP A 208 3.14 3.28 -1.19
C ASP A 208 3.01 3.71 -2.67
N ILE A 209 1.83 4.13 -3.08
CA ILE A 209 1.44 4.37 -4.47
C ILE A 209 1.15 5.85 -4.68
N GLY A 210 1.71 6.44 -5.75
CA GLY A 210 1.44 7.83 -6.14
C GLY A 210 0.08 8.04 -6.82
N GLU A 211 -0.35 9.29 -6.89
CA GLU A 211 -1.61 9.66 -7.57
C GLU A 211 -1.56 9.47 -9.09
N ASP A 212 -0.36 9.42 -9.66
CA ASP A 212 -0.11 9.18 -11.08
C ASP A 212 -0.19 7.69 -11.49
N PHE A 213 -0.57 6.82 -10.56
CA PHE A 213 -0.71 5.40 -10.84
C PHE A 213 -1.76 5.15 -11.93
N PRO A 214 -1.44 4.41 -13.00
CA PRO A 214 -2.24 4.36 -14.22
C PRO A 214 -3.58 3.60 -14.08
N VAL A 215 -3.82 2.98 -12.93
CA VAL A 215 -5.06 2.21 -12.66
C VAL A 215 -5.77 2.81 -11.46
N PRO A 216 -7.07 3.10 -11.55
CA PRO A 216 -7.85 3.48 -10.39
C PRO A 216 -7.75 2.43 -9.29
N LEU A 217 -7.36 2.85 -8.08
CA LEU A 217 -7.21 1.97 -6.94
C LEU A 217 -8.56 1.76 -6.26
N GLU A 218 -9.01 0.52 -6.20
CA GLU A 218 -10.25 0.11 -5.54
C GLU A 218 -10.01 -1.10 -4.64
N VAL A 219 -10.72 -1.17 -3.53
CA VAL A 219 -10.68 -2.35 -2.66
C VAL A 219 -11.16 -3.58 -3.43
N GLY A 220 -10.41 -4.67 -3.35
CA GLY A 220 -10.68 -5.90 -4.09
C GLY A 220 -9.97 -5.99 -5.45
N LEU A 221 -9.31 -4.93 -5.92
CA LEU A 221 -8.53 -4.98 -7.15
C LEU A 221 -7.43 -6.04 -7.05
N PRO A 222 -7.33 -6.98 -8.02
CA PRO A 222 -6.30 -8.02 -7.99
C PRO A 222 -4.93 -7.46 -8.37
N PHE A 223 -3.91 -7.97 -7.68
CA PHE A 223 -2.51 -7.70 -7.96
C PHE A 223 -1.70 -8.99 -8.00
N THR A 224 -0.65 -9.00 -8.80
CA THR A 224 0.40 -10.01 -8.75
C THR A 224 1.55 -9.46 -7.94
N VAL A 225 1.96 -10.20 -6.91
CA VAL A 225 3.05 -9.83 -6.00
C VAL A 225 4.19 -10.82 -6.19
N ALA A 226 5.36 -10.33 -6.52
CA ALA A 226 6.57 -11.13 -6.73
C ALA A 226 7.64 -10.75 -5.72
N LEU A 227 8.43 -11.72 -5.27
CA LEU A 227 9.64 -11.43 -4.48
C LEU A 227 10.66 -10.70 -5.36
N GLN A 228 11.24 -9.62 -4.88
CA GLN A 228 12.23 -8.85 -5.65
C GLN A 228 13.49 -9.68 -5.97
N LEU A 229 13.96 -10.49 -5.03
CA LEU A 229 15.13 -11.35 -5.21
C LEU A 229 14.85 -12.60 -6.05
N LEU A 230 13.59 -13.06 -6.11
CA LEU A 230 13.16 -14.26 -6.82
C LEU A 230 11.89 -13.95 -7.62
N PRO A 231 11.95 -13.21 -8.72
CA PRO A 231 10.77 -12.76 -9.47
C PRO A 231 9.90 -13.89 -10.05
N SER A 232 10.45 -15.11 -10.12
CA SER A 232 9.71 -16.31 -10.51
C SER A 232 8.72 -16.78 -9.44
N VAL A 233 8.95 -16.40 -8.16
CA VAL A 233 8.05 -16.73 -7.05
C VAL A 233 7.03 -15.61 -6.91
N GLN A 234 5.81 -15.89 -7.35
CA GLN A 234 4.71 -14.93 -7.39
C GLN A 234 3.49 -15.47 -6.66
N VAL A 235 2.72 -14.56 -6.10
CA VAL A 235 1.43 -14.84 -5.48
C VAL A 235 0.40 -13.83 -5.93
N GLU A 236 -0.85 -14.25 -5.95
CA GLU A 236 -1.97 -13.32 -6.13
C GLU A 236 -2.30 -12.63 -4.82
N GLY A 237 -2.64 -11.37 -4.92
CA GLY A 237 -3.15 -10.57 -3.81
C GLY A 237 -4.31 -9.69 -4.24
N LYS A 238 -5.05 -9.17 -3.28
CA LYS A 238 -6.13 -8.21 -3.52
C LYS A 238 -5.98 -7.03 -2.58
N ILE A 239 -6.25 -5.83 -3.08
CA ILE A 239 -6.30 -4.65 -2.23
C ILE A 239 -7.34 -4.88 -1.13
N ARG A 240 -6.90 -4.82 0.12
CA ARG A 240 -7.76 -4.87 1.30
C ARG A 240 -8.06 -3.48 1.83
N GLU A 241 -7.09 -2.61 1.76
CA GLU A 241 -7.16 -1.28 2.36
C GLU A 241 -6.35 -0.28 1.55
N ILE A 242 -6.91 0.89 1.39
CA ILE A 242 -6.26 2.07 0.80
C ILE A 242 -6.33 3.16 1.85
N ALA A 243 -5.18 3.70 2.27
CA ALA A 243 -5.15 4.79 3.22
C ALA A 243 -5.99 5.97 2.69
N PRO A 244 -6.91 6.53 3.48
CA PRO A 244 -7.76 7.64 3.03
C PRO A 244 -6.95 8.92 2.77
N GLN A 245 -5.82 9.08 3.45
CA GLN A 245 -4.92 10.22 3.34
C GLN A 245 -3.57 9.77 2.79
N ALA A 246 -3.01 10.56 1.86
CA ALA A 246 -1.63 10.41 1.41
C ALA A 246 -0.67 10.96 2.47
N ASP A 247 0.52 10.42 2.53
CA ASP A 247 1.61 10.95 3.35
C ASP A 247 1.92 12.39 2.94
N SER A 248 2.06 13.29 3.91
CA SER A 248 2.21 14.73 3.66
C SER A 248 3.54 15.12 3.02
N VAL A 249 4.57 14.29 3.17
CA VAL A 249 5.93 14.53 2.68
C VAL A 249 6.12 13.91 1.30
N THR A 250 5.81 12.62 1.20
CA THR A 250 6.05 11.83 -0.03
C THR A 250 4.92 11.95 -1.05
N ARG A 251 3.72 12.40 -0.64
CA ARG A 251 2.51 12.41 -1.46
C ARG A 251 2.06 11.02 -1.93
N LEU A 252 2.60 9.97 -1.34
CA LEU A 252 2.23 8.59 -1.64
C LEU A 252 1.09 8.13 -0.73
N ARG A 253 0.26 7.26 -1.25
CA ARG A 253 -0.86 6.66 -0.52
C ARG A 253 -0.55 5.21 -0.20
N ARG A 254 -0.61 4.85 1.07
CA ARG A 254 -0.36 3.48 1.51
C ARG A 254 -1.50 2.55 1.12
N VAL A 255 -1.15 1.45 0.47
CA VAL A 255 -2.07 0.40 0.04
C VAL A 255 -1.62 -0.92 0.64
N ARG A 256 -2.57 -1.64 1.25
CA ARG A 256 -2.35 -2.96 1.83
C ARG A 256 -3.02 -4.02 0.96
N ILE A 257 -2.23 -4.97 0.50
CA ILE A 257 -2.64 -6.03 -0.42
C ILE A 257 -2.58 -7.35 0.34
N ALA A 258 -3.73 -7.93 0.61
CA ALA A 258 -3.81 -9.24 1.26
C ALA A 258 -3.32 -10.33 0.30
N LEU A 259 -2.30 -11.08 0.71
CA LEU A 259 -1.70 -12.16 -0.08
C LEU A 259 -2.53 -13.45 0.04
N THR A 260 -2.73 -14.14 -1.08
CA THR A 260 -3.48 -15.40 -1.11
C THR A 260 -2.49 -16.57 -0.99
N ASN A 261 -2.52 -17.29 0.13
CA ASN A 261 -1.68 -18.46 0.41
C ASN A 261 -0.19 -18.24 0.05
N PRO A 262 0.47 -17.20 0.60
CA PRO A 262 1.85 -16.92 0.27
C PRO A 262 2.76 -18.04 0.77
N PRO A 263 3.71 -18.55 -0.07
CA PRO A 263 4.67 -19.55 0.35
C PRO A 263 5.61 -19.02 1.45
N GLU A 264 6.32 -19.91 2.13
CA GLU A 264 7.23 -19.54 3.25
C GLU A 264 8.33 -18.56 2.84
N SER A 265 8.70 -18.54 1.55
CA SER A 265 9.68 -17.59 1.01
C SER A 265 9.24 -16.12 1.10
N PHE A 266 7.93 -15.82 1.21
CA PHE A 266 7.42 -14.49 1.50
C PHE A 266 7.55 -14.17 3.00
N ARG A 267 8.76 -14.11 3.50
CA ARG A 267 9.02 -13.81 4.91
C ARG A 267 8.64 -12.37 5.25
N LEU A 268 8.29 -12.14 6.50
CA LEU A 268 8.08 -10.77 7.01
C LEU A 268 9.33 -9.92 6.77
N GLY A 269 9.16 -8.70 6.27
CA GLY A 269 10.24 -7.81 5.89
C GLY A 269 10.87 -8.11 4.51
N SER A 270 10.38 -9.10 3.76
CA SER A 270 10.85 -9.33 2.39
C SER A 270 10.36 -8.24 1.46
N THR A 271 11.26 -7.71 0.63
CA THR A 271 10.88 -6.74 -0.40
C THR A 271 10.19 -7.43 -1.57
N VAL A 272 9.10 -6.85 -2.02
CA VAL A 272 8.25 -7.36 -3.10
C VAL A 272 8.04 -6.31 -4.18
N THR A 273 7.82 -6.79 -5.39
CA THR A 273 7.33 -5.99 -6.51
C THR A 273 5.88 -6.33 -6.77
N VAL A 274 5.06 -5.32 -6.92
CA VAL A 274 3.60 -5.43 -7.04
C VAL A 274 3.17 -4.88 -8.39
N ARG A 275 2.35 -5.64 -9.11
CA ARG A 275 1.81 -5.28 -10.44
C ARG A 275 0.31 -5.52 -10.46
N PRO A 276 -0.50 -4.68 -11.17
CA PRO A 276 -1.92 -4.96 -11.37
C PRO A 276 -2.12 -6.34 -12.03
N GLY A 277 -3.02 -7.13 -11.48
CA GLY A 277 -3.25 -8.52 -11.92
C GLY A 277 -4.02 -8.65 -13.23
N LYS A 278 -4.70 -7.61 -13.71
CA LYS A 278 -5.31 -7.59 -15.04
C LYS A 278 -4.28 -7.07 -16.04
N ALA A 279 -4.03 -7.84 -17.10
CA ALA A 279 -3.33 -7.34 -18.26
C ALA A 279 -4.03 -6.05 -18.72
N GLN A 280 -3.33 -4.94 -18.61
CA GLN A 280 -3.86 -3.68 -19.13
C GLN A 280 -3.95 -3.79 -20.65
N THR A 281 -5.03 -3.26 -21.22
CA THR A 281 -5.10 -3.06 -22.67
C THR A 281 -3.85 -2.28 -23.07
N PRO A 282 -3.06 -2.78 -24.04
CA PRO A 282 -1.84 -2.11 -24.43
C PRO A 282 -2.16 -0.66 -24.82
N ILE A 283 -1.50 0.27 -24.19
CA ILE A 283 -1.68 1.70 -24.43
C ILE A 283 -0.72 2.09 -25.52
N LEU A 284 -1.25 2.62 -26.62
CA LEU A 284 -0.43 3.22 -27.66
C LEU A 284 -0.08 4.66 -27.22
N ARG A 285 1.19 5.00 -27.24
CA ARG A 285 1.68 6.36 -26.93
C ARG A 285 2.23 7.03 -28.16
N LEU A 286 1.89 8.30 -28.33
CA LEU A 286 2.41 9.16 -29.41
C LEU A 286 3.42 10.14 -28.82
N PRO A 287 4.54 10.38 -29.51
CA PRO A 287 5.31 11.58 -29.29
C PRO A 287 4.45 12.81 -29.63
N ALA A 288 4.50 13.84 -28.81
CA ALA A 288 3.75 15.08 -29.07
C ALA A 288 4.07 15.69 -30.46
N SER A 289 5.28 15.45 -30.97
CA SER A 289 5.71 15.88 -32.30
C SER A 289 5.01 15.21 -33.48
N ALA A 290 4.36 14.05 -33.25
CA ALA A 290 3.61 13.33 -34.29
C ALA A 290 2.15 13.83 -34.41
N VAL A 291 1.66 14.61 -33.47
CA VAL A 291 0.27 15.08 -33.43
C VAL A 291 0.10 16.36 -34.21
N LEU A 292 -0.79 16.35 -35.17
CA LEU A 292 -1.22 17.52 -35.94
C LEU A 292 -2.61 17.93 -35.46
N THR A 293 -2.73 19.10 -34.85
CA THR A 293 -4.04 19.65 -34.46
C THR A 293 -4.55 20.58 -35.53
N GLN A 294 -5.72 20.26 -36.11
CA GLN A 294 -6.43 21.09 -37.08
C GLN A 294 -7.92 21.17 -36.71
N ASP A 295 -8.50 22.36 -36.79
CA ASP A 295 -9.92 22.60 -36.53
C ASP A 295 -10.45 21.99 -35.20
N GLY A 296 -9.60 21.99 -34.17
CA GLY A 296 -9.94 21.43 -32.84
C GLY A 296 -9.93 19.89 -32.77
N ALA A 297 -9.49 19.21 -33.83
CA ALA A 297 -9.30 17.76 -33.88
C ALA A 297 -7.82 17.39 -34.03
N ASN A 298 -7.46 16.24 -33.50
CA ASN A 298 -6.10 15.73 -33.57
C ASN A 298 -5.98 14.68 -34.69
N PHE A 299 -4.90 14.78 -35.44
CA PHE A 299 -4.59 13.91 -36.55
C PHE A 299 -3.16 13.42 -36.47
N VAL A 300 -2.89 12.26 -37.10
CA VAL A 300 -1.56 11.68 -37.23
C VAL A 300 -1.36 11.20 -38.65
N TRP A 301 -0.16 11.41 -39.20
CA TRP A 301 0.22 10.86 -40.48
C TRP A 301 0.68 9.42 -40.36
N VAL A 302 -0.04 8.49 -40.99
CA VAL A 302 0.31 7.07 -41.08
C VAL A 302 1.00 6.81 -42.41
N VAL A 303 2.10 6.08 -42.39
CA VAL A 303 2.88 5.70 -43.58
C VAL A 303 2.46 4.31 -44.04
N ASP A 304 1.94 4.22 -45.27
CA ASP A 304 1.74 2.95 -45.94
C ASP A 304 3.06 2.48 -46.53
N GLN A 305 3.65 1.45 -45.93
CA GLN A 305 4.98 0.94 -46.35
C GLN A 305 5.06 0.36 -47.75
N PRO A 306 4.06 -0.37 -48.30
CA PRO A 306 4.12 -0.86 -49.66
C PRO A 306 4.19 0.27 -50.70
N ALA A 307 3.43 1.34 -50.44
CA ALA A 307 3.34 2.46 -51.39
C ALA A 307 4.27 3.62 -51.05
N ASN A 308 4.85 3.66 -49.85
CA ASN A 308 5.61 4.78 -49.29
C ASN A 308 4.82 6.11 -49.39
N THR A 309 3.53 6.05 -49.11
CA THR A 309 2.62 7.21 -49.10
C THR A 309 2.10 7.48 -47.70
N VAL A 310 1.76 8.74 -47.41
CA VAL A 310 1.20 9.14 -46.13
C VAL A 310 -0.30 9.37 -46.22
N SER A 311 -1.03 8.91 -45.19
CA SER A 311 -2.46 9.16 -45.01
C SER A 311 -2.73 9.81 -43.66
N LEU A 312 -3.65 10.77 -43.65
CA LEU A 312 -4.02 11.48 -42.44
C LEU A 312 -5.15 10.73 -41.70
N HIS A 313 -4.88 10.30 -40.49
CA HIS A 313 -5.84 9.60 -39.64
C HIS A 313 -6.26 10.49 -38.48
N LYS A 314 -7.57 10.57 -38.23
CA LYS A 314 -8.10 11.25 -37.04
C LYS A 314 -7.88 10.37 -35.83
N VAL A 315 -7.37 10.94 -34.74
CA VAL A 315 -7.09 10.22 -33.50
C VAL A 315 -7.73 10.92 -32.32
N GLU A 316 -8.18 10.14 -31.36
CA GLU A 316 -8.57 10.64 -30.05
C GLU A 316 -7.41 10.41 -29.10
N ILE A 317 -6.99 11.47 -28.45
CA ILE A 317 -5.87 11.44 -27.51
C ILE A 317 -6.30 11.96 -26.15
N ALA A 318 -5.82 11.28 -25.08
CA ALA A 318 -5.93 11.76 -23.73
C ALA A 318 -4.54 12.18 -23.24
N ALA A 319 -4.44 13.32 -22.59
CA ALA A 319 -3.21 13.81 -22.01
C ALA A 319 -2.66 12.82 -20.99
N GLY A 320 -1.38 12.51 -21.05
CA GLY A 320 -0.69 11.61 -20.12
C GLY A 320 0.64 12.20 -19.66
N SER A 321 1.08 11.83 -18.47
CA SER A 321 2.30 12.34 -17.82
C SER A 321 3.60 12.02 -18.59
N ALA A 322 3.59 11.03 -19.50
CA ALA A 322 4.75 10.60 -20.28
C ALA A 322 4.49 10.57 -21.80
N GLY A 323 3.64 11.49 -22.31
CA GLY A 323 3.23 11.59 -23.71
C GLY A 323 1.74 11.36 -23.90
N ASP A 324 1.23 11.76 -25.08
CA ASP A 324 -0.19 11.63 -25.40
C ASP A 324 -0.59 10.16 -25.61
N ARG A 325 -1.68 9.78 -24.96
CA ARG A 325 -2.25 8.44 -25.01
C ARG A 325 -3.30 8.36 -26.10
N ILE A 326 -3.13 7.42 -27.03
CA ILE A 326 -4.17 7.16 -28.04
C ILE A 326 -5.30 6.35 -27.39
N THR A 327 -6.52 6.84 -27.55
CA THR A 327 -7.73 6.13 -27.12
C THR A 327 -8.43 5.46 -28.31
N SER A 328 -8.33 6.03 -29.51
CA SER A 328 -8.89 5.46 -30.74
C SER A 328 -8.21 6.04 -32.01
N GLY A 329 -8.34 5.32 -33.11
CA GLY A 329 -7.96 5.81 -34.44
C GLY A 329 -6.68 5.23 -35.05
N LEU A 330 -5.86 4.45 -34.29
CA LEU A 330 -4.65 3.78 -34.79
C LEU A 330 -4.55 2.36 -34.27
N ALA A 331 -3.91 1.48 -35.04
CA ALA A 331 -3.63 0.10 -34.67
C ALA A 331 -2.15 -0.10 -34.25
N PRO A 332 -1.89 -1.08 -33.37
CA PRO A 332 -0.50 -1.48 -33.08
C PRO A 332 0.24 -1.93 -34.36
N GLY A 333 1.50 -1.51 -34.51
CA GLY A 333 2.31 -1.85 -35.67
C GLY A 333 2.23 -0.85 -36.83
N GLU A 334 1.35 0.11 -36.80
CA GLU A 334 1.30 1.19 -37.79
C GLU A 334 2.54 2.10 -37.65
N ARG A 335 3.05 2.53 -38.78
CA ARG A 335 4.19 3.47 -38.85
C ARG A 335 3.67 4.88 -38.94
N ILE A 336 4.10 5.72 -38.01
CA ILE A 336 3.66 7.12 -37.90
C ILE A 336 4.83 8.08 -38.18
N VAL A 337 4.51 9.26 -38.72
CA VAL A 337 5.49 10.33 -38.93
C VAL A 337 5.67 11.11 -37.64
N THR A 338 6.92 11.28 -37.20
CA THR A 338 7.31 12.00 -35.97
C THR A 338 7.85 13.41 -36.25
N ALA A 339 8.28 13.71 -37.46
CA ALA A 339 8.78 15.04 -37.84
C ALA A 339 8.32 15.43 -39.24
N GLY A 340 8.03 16.74 -39.43
CA GLY A 340 7.57 17.28 -40.71
C GLY A 340 6.04 17.23 -40.91
N VAL A 341 5.26 16.93 -39.87
CA VAL A 341 3.81 16.70 -39.91
C VAL A 341 2.98 17.85 -40.51
N HIS A 342 3.44 19.11 -40.40
CA HIS A 342 2.73 20.30 -40.89
C HIS A 342 2.88 20.55 -42.38
N SER A 343 3.80 19.84 -43.07
CA SER A 343 4.15 20.11 -44.48
C SER A 343 3.73 18.99 -45.42
N LEU A 344 3.09 17.95 -44.94
CA LEU A 344 2.67 16.77 -45.69
C LEU A 344 1.25 16.97 -46.29
N LYS A 345 1.00 16.27 -47.41
CA LYS A 345 -0.31 16.21 -48.06
C LYS A 345 -0.80 14.78 -48.17
N GLN A 346 -2.13 14.61 -48.17
CA GLN A 346 -2.73 13.30 -48.34
C GLN A 346 -2.24 12.59 -49.62
N GLY A 347 -1.79 11.34 -49.51
CA GLY A 347 -1.28 10.53 -50.60
C GLY A 347 0.13 10.89 -51.09
N GLN A 348 0.82 11.81 -50.41
CA GLN A 348 2.19 12.22 -50.79
C GLN A 348 3.19 11.08 -50.61
N LYS A 349 4.06 10.88 -51.64
CA LYS A 349 5.18 9.95 -51.49
C LYS A 349 6.26 10.53 -50.59
N VAL A 350 6.75 9.69 -49.66
CA VAL A 350 7.78 10.05 -48.68
C VAL A 350 8.93 9.06 -48.70
N ARG A 351 10.12 9.51 -48.31
CA ARG A 351 11.26 8.64 -48.01
C ARG A 351 11.34 8.49 -46.49
N ILE A 352 11.24 7.25 -46.05
CA ILE A 352 11.27 6.91 -44.62
C ILE A 352 12.71 7.01 -44.14
N GLU A 353 12.95 7.86 -43.15
CA GLU A 353 14.12 7.84 -42.31
C GLU A 353 13.72 7.35 -40.93
N GLN A 354 14.45 6.38 -40.39
CA GLN A 354 14.11 5.77 -39.11
C GLN A 354 14.58 6.68 -37.97
N ASP A 355 13.70 6.94 -37.01
CA ASP A 355 14.07 7.67 -35.82
C ASP A 355 14.70 6.65 -34.84
N ASP A 356 16.05 6.52 -34.91
CA ASP A 356 16.85 5.63 -34.05
C ASP A 356 17.12 6.26 -32.67
N LYS A 357 16.23 7.11 -32.15
CA LYS A 357 16.38 7.63 -30.79
C LYS A 357 15.73 6.68 -29.79
N PRO A 358 16.54 6.19 -28.80
CA PRO A 358 16.05 5.33 -27.73
C PRO A 358 15.04 6.03 -26.83
#